data_9a2405479eff50419b547677823544f6
#
_entry.id   9a2405479eff50419b547677823544f6
#
_cell.length_a   1.000
_cell.length_b   1.000
_cell.length_c   1.000
_cell.angle_alpha   90.00
_cell.angle_beta   90.00
_cell.angle_gamma   90.00
#
_symmetry.space_group_name_H-M   'P 1'
#
loop_
_entity.id
_entity.type
_entity.pdbx_description
1 polymer ?
#
loop_
_entity_poly.entity_id
_entity_poly.type
_entity_poly.pdbx_seq_one_letter_code
_entity_poly.pdbx_strand_id
1 'polypeptide(L)'
;MYTIGQVSELFGLPISTLRYYDKEGLFPTIQRDSGIRKFGEKELEALRVIECLKKSGLEIKDIKQFMEWCVQRSETYPQRRELFLHQKAAVEAEIERMNRVLDMPRFKCWHG
;
A
#
# COMPACT_ATOMS: atom_id res chain seq x y z
N MET A 1 2.10 21.70 -1.11
CA MET A 1 3.05 20.80 -0.43
C MET A 1 2.64 20.59 1.02
N TYR A 2 2.80 19.38 1.50
CA TYR A 2 2.40 18.99 2.85
C TYR A 2 3.62 18.61 3.68
N THR A 3 3.57 18.93 4.98
CA THR A 3 4.59 18.44 5.92
C THR A 3 4.28 17.01 6.32
N ILE A 4 5.27 16.31 6.88
CA ILE A 4 5.07 14.94 7.36
C ILE A 4 3.99 14.88 8.45
N GLY A 5 3.90 15.91 9.30
CA GLY A 5 2.86 15.99 10.32
C GLY A 5 1.46 16.11 9.73
N GLN A 6 1.31 16.93 8.68
CA GLN A 6 0.03 17.07 7.98
C GLN A 6 -0.39 15.76 7.32
N VAL A 7 0.55 15.06 6.67
CA VAL A 7 0.28 13.78 6.03
C VAL A 7 -0.09 12.73 7.07
N SER A 8 0.59 12.72 8.20
CA SER A 8 0.27 11.84 9.33
C SER A 8 -1.19 12.00 9.76
N GLU A 9 -1.66 13.23 9.89
CA GLU A 9 -3.05 13.49 10.26
C GLU A 9 -4.03 13.09 9.17
N LEU A 10 -3.72 13.42 7.91
CA LEU A 10 -4.60 13.11 6.77
C LEU A 10 -4.84 11.61 6.62
N PHE A 11 -3.82 10.80 6.84
CA PHE A 11 -3.87 9.36 6.60
C PHE A 11 -4.06 8.54 7.87
N GLY A 12 -4.03 9.17 9.03
CA GLY A 12 -4.12 8.45 10.30
C GLY A 12 -2.94 7.52 10.54
N LEU A 13 -1.76 7.89 10.05
CA LEU A 13 -0.54 7.10 10.20
C LEU A 13 0.45 7.80 11.11
N PRO A 14 1.16 7.05 11.99
CA PRO A 14 2.22 7.64 12.79
C PRO A 14 3.32 8.24 11.90
N ILE A 15 3.92 9.33 12.36
CA ILE A 15 5.06 9.96 11.67
C ILE A 15 6.20 8.95 11.49
N SER A 16 6.43 8.10 12.49
CA SER A 16 7.44 7.05 12.42
C SER A 16 7.22 6.10 11.25
N THR A 17 5.97 5.78 10.94
CA THR A 17 5.63 4.93 9.78
C THR A 17 6.01 5.63 8.47
N LEU A 18 5.70 6.92 8.36
CA LEU A 18 6.03 7.69 7.16
C LEU A 18 7.55 7.81 6.98
N ARG A 19 8.29 8.01 8.06
CA ARG A 19 9.76 8.03 8.02
C ARG A 19 10.32 6.69 7.60
N TYR A 20 9.73 5.60 8.10
CA TYR A 20 10.13 4.26 7.72
C TYR A 20 9.90 4.02 6.21
N TYR A 21 8.76 4.41 5.68
CA TYR A 21 8.48 4.28 4.25
C TYR A 21 9.48 5.06 3.40
N ASP A 22 9.80 6.28 3.81
CA ASP A 22 10.80 7.07 3.10
C ASP A 22 12.18 6.42 3.15
N LYS A 23 12.57 5.93 4.32
CA LYS A 23 13.84 5.22 4.50
C LYS A 23 13.93 3.98 3.63
N GLU A 24 12.82 3.26 3.49
CA GLU A 24 12.78 2.05 2.66
C GLU A 24 12.67 2.36 1.16
N GLY A 25 12.58 3.64 0.79
CA GLY A 25 12.57 4.05 -0.61
C GLY A 25 11.21 3.98 -1.29
N LEU A 26 10.13 4.03 -0.50
CA LEU A 26 8.77 3.97 -1.07
C LEU A 26 8.31 5.28 -1.70
N PHE A 27 9.04 6.37 -1.47
CA PHE A 27 8.77 7.67 -2.07
C PHE A 27 9.96 8.10 -2.93
N PRO A 28 10.18 7.46 -4.10
CA PRO A 28 11.39 7.72 -4.89
C PRO A 28 11.49 9.14 -5.42
N THR A 29 10.38 9.87 -5.49
CA THR A 29 10.34 11.24 -6.00
C THR A 29 10.18 12.30 -4.91
N ILE A 30 10.29 11.91 -3.64
CA ILE A 30 10.10 12.86 -2.54
C ILE A 30 11.16 13.95 -2.56
N GLN A 31 10.73 15.19 -2.34
CA GLN A 31 11.61 16.32 -2.27
C GLN A 31 11.95 16.66 -0.82
N ARG A 32 13.15 17.19 -0.60
CA ARG A 32 13.58 17.64 0.71
C ARG A 32 14.03 19.09 0.58
N ASP A 33 13.46 19.93 1.44
CA ASP A 33 13.81 21.33 1.53
C ASP A 33 14.58 21.53 2.83
N SER A 34 15.89 21.81 2.72
CA SER A 34 16.78 21.94 3.88
C SER A 34 16.72 20.71 4.81
N GLY A 35 16.66 19.51 4.22
CA GLY A 35 16.57 18.26 4.96
C GLY A 35 15.17 17.89 5.43
N ILE A 36 14.19 18.77 5.25
CA ILE A 36 12.81 18.53 5.66
C ILE A 36 12.03 17.92 4.48
N ARG A 37 11.32 16.83 4.77
CA ARG A 37 10.51 16.14 3.75
C ARG A 37 9.31 16.98 3.36
N LYS A 38 9.09 17.11 2.04
CA LYS A 38 7.93 17.80 1.48
C LYS A 38 7.13 16.81 0.65
N PHE A 39 5.86 16.62 1.01
CA PHE A 39 4.97 15.71 0.33
C PHE A 39 4.09 16.48 -0.65
N GLY A 40 4.24 16.20 -1.94
CA GLY A 40 3.37 16.75 -2.97
C GLY A 40 2.24 15.79 -3.30
N GLU A 41 1.43 16.15 -4.30
CA GLU A 41 0.32 15.30 -4.73
C GLU A 41 0.78 13.91 -5.17
N LYS A 42 1.96 13.82 -5.80
CA LYS A 42 2.51 12.53 -6.22
C LYS A 42 2.77 11.60 -5.04
N GLU A 43 3.32 12.16 -3.96
CA GLU A 43 3.60 11.39 -2.76
C GLU A 43 2.32 10.99 -2.03
N LEU A 44 1.29 11.83 -2.05
CA LEU A 44 -0.01 11.48 -1.47
C LEU A 44 -0.66 10.34 -2.25
N GLU A 45 -0.61 10.40 -3.59
CA GLU A 45 -1.09 9.30 -4.43
C GLU A 45 -0.30 8.03 -4.18
N ALA A 46 1.03 8.15 -4.09
CA ALA A 46 1.90 7.02 -3.78
C ALA A 46 1.51 6.39 -2.45
N LEU A 47 1.24 7.21 -1.44
CA LEU A 47 0.86 6.72 -0.11
C LEU A 47 -0.48 5.98 -0.14
N ARG A 48 -1.45 6.44 -0.92
CA ARG A 48 -2.72 5.72 -1.11
C ARG A 48 -2.48 4.33 -1.68
N VAL A 49 -1.63 4.24 -2.70
CA VAL A 49 -1.27 2.96 -3.32
C VAL A 49 -0.54 2.06 -2.32
N ILE A 50 0.44 2.60 -1.61
CA ILE A 50 1.20 1.86 -0.59
C ILE A 50 0.25 1.25 0.45
N GLU A 51 -0.66 2.04 0.98
CA GLU A 51 -1.60 1.56 1.99
C GLU A 51 -2.55 0.50 1.43
N CYS A 52 -3.00 0.68 0.21
CA CYS A 52 -3.83 -0.31 -0.47
C CYS A 52 -3.09 -1.65 -0.62
N LEU A 53 -1.86 -1.61 -1.10
CA LEU A 53 -1.05 -2.83 -1.30
C LEU A 53 -0.71 -3.50 0.02
N LYS A 54 -0.42 -2.72 1.07
CA LYS A 54 -0.18 -3.27 2.41
C LYS A 54 -1.41 -4.00 2.93
N LYS A 55 -2.57 -3.40 2.81
CA LYS A 55 -3.82 -4.01 3.26
C LYS A 55 -4.14 -5.29 2.51
N SER A 56 -3.69 -5.40 1.27
CA SER A 56 -3.86 -6.63 0.48
C SER A 56 -2.83 -7.71 0.83
N GLY A 57 -1.90 -7.43 1.74
CA GLY A 57 -0.93 -8.41 2.22
C GLY A 57 0.43 -8.38 1.54
N LEU A 58 0.69 -7.37 0.70
CA LEU A 58 1.98 -7.27 0.02
C LEU A 58 3.08 -6.82 0.99
N GLU A 59 4.25 -7.42 0.86
CA GLU A 59 5.40 -7.06 1.69
C GLU A 59 6.03 -5.75 1.23
N ILE A 60 6.71 -5.07 2.13
CA ILE A 60 7.35 -3.77 1.85
C ILE A 60 8.30 -3.84 0.66
N LYS A 61 9.10 -4.91 0.55
CA LYS A 61 10.04 -5.07 -0.56
C LYS A 61 9.34 -5.09 -1.93
N ASP A 62 8.16 -5.71 -1.99
CA ASP A 62 7.38 -5.80 -3.23
C ASP A 62 6.68 -4.48 -3.53
N ILE A 63 6.24 -3.77 -2.50
CA ILE A 63 5.68 -2.43 -2.65
C ILE A 63 6.75 -1.48 -3.18
N LYS A 64 7.96 -1.55 -2.65
CA LYS A 64 9.09 -0.75 -3.12
C LYS A 64 9.35 -1.01 -4.60
N GLN A 65 9.40 -2.26 -5.01
CA GLN A 65 9.59 -2.63 -6.40
C GLN A 65 8.48 -2.07 -7.30
N PHE A 66 7.24 -2.17 -6.83
CA PHE A 66 6.11 -1.61 -7.57
C PHE A 66 6.23 -0.10 -7.73
N MET A 67 6.61 0.62 -6.67
CA MET A 67 6.77 2.07 -6.73
C MET A 67 7.89 2.47 -7.69
N GLU A 68 8.97 1.72 -7.73
CA GLU A 68 10.06 1.95 -8.69
C GLU A 68 9.58 1.74 -10.11
N TRP A 69 8.79 0.71 -10.37
CA TRP A 69 8.19 0.46 -11.68
C TRP A 69 7.26 1.60 -12.09
N CYS A 70 6.52 2.17 -11.16
CA CYS A 70 5.64 3.30 -11.45
C CYS A 70 6.42 4.53 -11.94
N VAL A 71 7.62 4.74 -11.42
CA VAL A 71 8.49 5.84 -11.88
C VAL A 71 8.96 5.59 -13.32
N GLN A 72 9.23 4.35 -13.68
CA GLN A 72 9.62 3.95 -15.03
C GLN A 72 8.43 3.98 -16.02
N ARG A 73 7.22 3.99 -15.50
CA ARG A 73 5.98 4.16 -16.28
C ARG A 73 5.68 3.00 -17.25
N SER A 74 5.41 3.33 -18.53
CA SER A 74 4.89 2.36 -19.52
C SER A 74 5.81 1.17 -19.75
N GLU A 75 7.11 1.33 -19.58
CA GLU A 75 8.06 0.24 -19.76
C GLU A 75 7.87 -0.90 -18.78
N THR A 76 7.28 -0.59 -17.62
CA THR A 76 7.06 -1.58 -16.55
C THR A 76 5.60 -1.99 -16.41
N TYR A 77 4.74 -1.57 -17.36
CA TYR A 77 3.31 -1.88 -17.28
C TYR A 77 3.04 -3.39 -17.17
N PRO A 78 3.69 -4.26 -17.96
CA PRO A 78 3.44 -5.70 -17.83
C PRO A 78 3.77 -6.24 -16.45
N GLN A 79 4.88 -5.81 -15.85
CA GLN A 79 5.31 -6.26 -14.52
C GLN A 79 4.33 -5.78 -13.44
N ARG A 80 3.88 -4.52 -13.54
CA ARG A 80 2.91 -3.96 -12.59
C ARG A 80 1.58 -4.68 -12.69
N ARG A 81 1.13 -4.96 -13.92
CA ARG A 81 -0.12 -5.67 -14.17
C ARG A 81 -0.07 -7.07 -13.58
N GLU A 82 1.03 -7.78 -13.81
CA GLU A 82 1.21 -9.14 -13.28
C GLU A 82 1.18 -9.14 -11.76
N LEU A 83 1.87 -8.21 -11.12
CA LEU A 83 1.87 -8.09 -9.67
C LEU A 83 0.46 -7.87 -9.13
N PHE A 84 -0.29 -6.96 -9.73
CA PHE A 84 -1.66 -6.69 -9.31
C PHE A 84 -2.58 -7.88 -9.52
N LEU A 85 -2.46 -8.59 -10.64
CA LEU A 85 -3.28 -9.76 -10.90
C LEU A 85 -2.98 -10.88 -9.91
N HIS A 86 -1.71 -11.08 -9.59
CA HIS A 86 -1.32 -12.06 -8.58
C HIS A 86 -1.90 -11.70 -7.22
N GLN A 87 -1.79 -10.44 -6.83
CA GLN A 87 -2.29 -9.98 -5.54
C GLN A 87 -3.81 -10.02 -5.48
N LYS A 88 -4.48 -9.67 -6.57
CA LYS A 88 -5.94 -9.78 -6.68
C LYS A 88 -6.40 -11.22 -6.45
N ALA A 89 -5.75 -12.18 -7.11
CA ALA A 89 -6.08 -13.60 -6.93
C ALA A 89 -5.90 -14.06 -5.49
N ALA A 90 -4.82 -13.61 -4.83
CA ALA A 90 -4.58 -13.94 -3.43
C ALA A 90 -5.66 -13.38 -2.51
N VAL A 91 -6.08 -12.14 -2.74
CA VAL A 91 -7.15 -11.50 -1.95
C VAL A 91 -8.48 -12.20 -2.19
N GLU A 92 -8.80 -12.54 -3.44
CA GLU A 92 -10.03 -13.25 -3.78
C GLU A 92 -10.07 -14.62 -3.10
N ALA A 93 -8.96 -15.35 -3.08
CA ALA A 93 -8.85 -16.63 -2.40
C ALA A 93 -9.10 -16.49 -0.89
N GLU A 94 -8.57 -15.43 -0.29
CA GLU A 94 -8.78 -15.16 1.13
C GLU A 94 -10.24 -14.83 1.43
N ILE A 95 -10.89 -14.03 0.59
CA ILE A 95 -12.31 -13.72 0.74
C ILE A 95 -13.14 -15.01 0.67
N GLU A 96 -12.85 -15.88 -0.29
CA GLU A 96 -13.56 -17.15 -0.41
C GLU A 96 -13.35 -18.02 0.82
N ARG A 97 -12.13 -18.10 1.33
CA ARG A 97 -11.82 -18.84 2.55
C ARG A 97 -12.64 -18.32 3.73
N MET A 98 -12.72 -17.01 3.89
CA MET A 98 -13.48 -16.39 4.96
C MET A 98 -14.98 -16.65 4.83
N ASN A 99 -15.49 -16.61 3.60
CA ASN A 99 -16.89 -16.93 3.32
C ASN A 99 -17.23 -18.38 3.73
N ARG A 100 -16.32 -19.32 3.45
CA ARG A 100 -16.51 -20.72 3.88
C ARG A 100 -16.59 -20.83 5.40
N VAL A 101 -15.80 -20.06 6.13
CA VAL A 101 -15.88 -20.03 7.59
C VAL A 101 -17.25 -19.56 8.07
N LEU A 102 -17.76 -18.49 7.44
CA LEU A 102 -19.09 -17.98 7.79
C LEU A 102 -20.21 -18.98 7.50
N ASP A 103 -20.02 -19.85 6.50
CA ASP A 103 -21.02 -20.83 6.10
C ASP A 103 -20.98 -22.14 6.92
N MET A 104 -20.03 -22.27 7.84
CA MET A 104 -19.96 -23.47 8.67
C MET A 104 -21.20 -23.58 9.56
N PRO A 105 -21.84 -24.77 9.62
CA PRO A 105 -23.04 -24.96 10.44
C PRO A 105 -22.84 -24.58 11.92
N ARG A 106 -21.66 -24.88 12.45
CA ARG A 106 -21.31 -24.54 13.83
C ARG A 106 -21.36 -23.03 14.10
N PHE A 107 -20.83 -22.24 13.17
CA PHE A 107 -20.84 -20.78 13.26
C PHE A 107 -22.27 -20.25 13.20
N LYS A 108 -23.07 -20.78 12.31
CA LYS A 108 -24.48 -20.40 12.16
C LYS A 108 -25.29 -20.72 13.43
N CYS A 109 -25.02 -21.83 14.07
CA CYS A 109 -25.67 -22.19 15.33
C CYS A 109 -25.37 -21.16 16.42
N TRP A 110 -24.18 -20.59 16.44
CA TRP A 110 -23.83 -19.58 17.43
C TRP A 110 -24.54 -18.24 17.18
N HIS A 111 -24.81 -17.92 15.96
CA HIS A 111 -25.38 -16.62 15.56
C HIS A 111 -26.85 -16.68 15.17
N GLY A 112 -27.35 -17.85 15.03
CA GLY A 112 -28.70 -18.01 14.57
C GLY A 112 -29.58 -18.70 15.52
#